data_58347d03e1998795a777ed3d81e33b2b
#
_entry.id   58347d03e1998795a777ed3d81e33b2b
#
_cell.length_a   1.000
_cell.length_b   1.000
_cell.length_c   1.000
_cell.angle_alpha   90.00
_cell.angle_beta   90.00
_cell.angle_gamma   90.00
#
_symmetry.space_group_name_H-M   'P 1'
#
loop_
_entity.id
_entity.type
_entity.pdbx_description
1 polymer ?
#
loop_
_entity_poly.entity_id
_entity_poly.type
_entity_poly.pdbx_seq_one_letter_code
_entity_poly.pdbx_strand_id
1 'polypeptide(L)'
;MNRVRKAVFSEAVHKQGILGKGIGIAIVDTGLFPHPDYRSRITGWYDALYQKPAPYDDNGHGSHVAGIAAGAGTFSHGKYKGIAPQANLIGVKVLNSKGNGTIHDIMNGLQWILKNQERLKIRIVNISIGTNDRHAYPEDSAFVRKVNQLWDAGIIVVAAAGNQGPDPQTISAPGNSRKIITVGSYDFAERTDVIPSSHSGAGPTFSCIKKPDVVAPGSHIISCCPPDKTNGSLYSKKSGTSMSTPIVSGAIALLLSKYPSMSPRETKIRLKNSSTDLSLPHTR
;
A
#
# COMPACT_ATOMS: atom_id res chain seq x y z
N MET A 1 4.86 -10.47 -9.76
CA MET A 1 3.62 -9.72 -10.10
C MET A 1 2.63 -10.48 -11.00
N ASN A 2 3.03 -11.32 -11.96
CA ASN A 2 2.04 -12.06 -12.81
C ASN A 2 1.03 -12.86 -12.01
N ARG A 3 1.47 -13.67 -11.03
CA ARG A 3 0.56 -14.44 -10.15
C ARG A 3 -0.39 -13.51 -9.37
N VAL A 4 0.11 -12.38 -8.87
CA VAL A 4 -0.69 -11.38 -8.15
C VAL A 4 -1.78 -10.82 -9.03
N ARG A 5 -1.44 -10.34 -10.26
CA ARG A 5 -2.43 -9.75 -11.18
C ARG A 5 -3.54 -10.73 -11.56
N LYS A 6 -3.20 -12.01 -11.71
CA LYS A 6 -4.21 -13.07 -11.94
C LYS A 6 -5.12 -13.23 -10.73
N ALA A 7 -4.55 -13.34 -9.52
CA ALA A 7 -5.31 -13.54 -8.29
C ALA A 7 -6.27 -12.39 -7.95
N VAL A 8 -5.91 -11.15 -8.30
CA VAL A 8 -6.78 -9.97 -8.07
C VAL A 8 -7.51 -9.52 -9.35
N PHE A 9 -7.55 -10.34 -10.39
CA PHE A 9 -8.25 -10.12 -11.66
C PHE A 9 -7.91 -8.80 -12.38
N SER A 10 -6.78 -8.15 -12.04
CA SER A 10 -6.41 -6.86 -12.64
C SER A 10 -6.11 -6.95 -14.13
N GLU A 11 -5.72 -8.12 -14.66
CA GLU A 11 -5.49 -8.32 -16.08
C GLU A 11 -6.79 -8.17 -16.91
N ALA A 12 -7.91 -8.64 -16.38
CA ALA A 12 -9.22 -8.45 -17.03
C ALA A 12 -9.63 -6.97 -17.08
N VAL A 13 -9.31 -6.23 -16.04
CA VAL A 13 -9.54 -4.77 -15.95
C VAL A 13 -8.61 -4.02 -16.91
N HIS A 14 -7.34 -4.41 -17.02
CA HIS A 14 -6.39 -3.83 -17.97
C HIS A 14 -6.84 -4.01 -19.43
N LYS A 15 -7.42 -5.16 -19.78
CA LYS A 15 -7.96 -5.40 -21.13
C LYS A 15 -9.11 -4.44 -21.51
N GLN A 16 -9.77 -3.84 -20.53
CA GLN A 16 -10.79 -2.80 -20.73
C GLN A 16 -10.20 -1.38 -20.84
N GLY A 17 -8.86 -1.24 -20.85
CA GLY A 17 -8.18 0.06 -20.88
C GLY A 17 -8.15 0.80 -19.56
N ILE A 18 -8.61 0.19 -18.46
CA ILE A 18 -8.63 0.79 -17.13
C ILE A 18 -7.27 0.51 -16.46
N LEU A 19 -6.40 1.52 -16.39
CA LEU A 19 -5.00 1.39 -15.99
C LEU A 19 -4.61 2.32 -14.82
N GLY A 20 -5.57 3.02 -14.21
CA GLY A 20 -5.32 3.94 -13.08
C GLY A 20 -4.90 5.36 -13.51
N LYS A 21 -5.04 5.73 -14.79
CA LYS A 21 -4.64 7.05 -15.31
C LYS A 21 -5.36 8.19 -14.59
N GLY A 22 -4.60 9.23 -14.24
CA GLY A 22 -5.12 10.42 -13.57
C GLY A 22 -5.26 10.32 -12.04
N ILE A 23 -5.00 9.13 -11.45
CA ILE A 23 -5.07 8.93 -10.00
C ILE A 23 -3.69 9.04 -9.39
N GLY A 24 -3.54 9.92 -8.39
CA GLY A 24 -2.32 10.06 -7.57
C GLY A 24 -2.33 9.11 -6.37
N ILE A 25 -1.27 8.32 -6.23
CA ILE A 25 -1.01 7.44 -5.07
C ILE A 25 0.21 8.00 -4.34
N ALA A 26 0.01 8.49 -3.12
CA ALA A 26 1.11 8.87 -2.23
C ALA A 26 1.66 7.63 -1.51
N ILE A 27 2.96 7.40 -1.64
CA ILE A 27 3.69 6.32 -0.98
C ILE A 27 4.44 6.92 0.22
N VAL A 28 3.95 6.63 1.42
CA VAL A 28 4.55 7.06 2.70
C VAL A 28 5.47 5.94 3.16
N ASP A 29 6.80 6.11 2.93
CA ASP A 29 7.76 5.00 3.06
C ASP A 29 9.23 5.50 3.12
N THR A 30 10.20 4.65 2.74
CA THR A 30 11.65 4.94 2.71
C THR A 30 12.08 5.86 1.55
N GLY A 31 11.20 6.18 0.62
CA GLY A 31 11.47 7.01 -0.55
C GLY A 31 11.02 6.37 -1.85
N LEU A 32 11.37 7.00 -2.97
CA LEU A 32 11.16 6.49 -4.33
C LEU A 32 12.46 6.64 -5.13
N PHE A 33 13.05 5.53 -5.54
CA PHE A 33 14.08 5.53 -6.57
C PHE A 33 13.43 5.80 -7.93
N PRO A 34 13.97 6.67 -8.81
CA PRO A 34 13.43 6.94 -10.13
C PRO A 34 13.56 5.74 -11.09
N HIS A 35 12.82 4.68 -10.80
CA HIS A 35 12.87 3.43 -11.56
C HIS A 35 12.28 3.60 -12.97
N PRO A 36 12.84 2.97 -14.02
CA PRO A 36 12.36 3.06 -15.41
C PRO A 36 10.85 2.79 -15.56
N ASP A 37 10.27 1.92 -14.73
CA ASP A 37 8.85 1.57 -14.81
C ASP A 37 7.89 2.68 -14.37
N TYR A 38 8.36 3.71 -13.66
CA TYR A 38 7.46 4.75 -13.16
C TYR A 38 8.07 6.15 -13.04
N ARG A 39 9.37 6.35 -13.35
CA ARG A 39 10.03 7.66 -13.17
C ARG A 39 9.31 8.83 -13.83
N SER A 40 8.73 8.65 -15.01
CA SER A 40 7.96 9.68 -15.71
C SER A 40 6.61 10.01 -15.08
N ARG A 41 6.19 9.23 -14.09
CA ARG A 41 4.91 9.38 -13.37
C ARG A 41 5.10 9.71 -11.89
N ILE A 42 6.32 10.07 -11.46
CA ILE A 42 6.55 10.69 -10.16
C ILE A 42 6.17 12.15 -10.30
N THR A 43 5.00 12.53 -9.80
CA THR A 43 4.44 13.87 -9.94
C THR A 43 4.59 14.74 -8.68
N GLY A 44 5.07 14.15 -7.59
CA GLY A 44 5.33 14.85 -6.33
C GLY A 44 6.37 14.14 -5.48
N TRP A 45 7.09 14.94 -4.69
CA TRP A 45 8.12 14.45 -3.80
C TRP A 45 8.18 15.29 -2.52
N TYR A 46 8.37 14.63 -1.38
CA TYR A 46 8.66 15.25 -0.10
C TYR A 46 9.56 14.35 0.73
N ASP A 47 10.67 14.90 1.21
CA ASP A 47 11.59 14.26 2.14
C ASP A 47 11.45 14.92 3.52
N ALA A 48 10.78 14.24 4.45
CA ALA A 48 10.55 14.75 5.79
C ALA A 48 11.82 14.72 6.67
N LEU A 49 12.82 13.91 6.29
CA LEU A 49 14.02 13.68 7.08
C LEU A 49 15.14 14.67 6.76
N TYR A 50 15.46 14.83 5.47
CA TYR A 50 16.65 15.53 5.02
C TYR A 50 16.36 16.68 4.04
N GLN A 51 15.08 16.90 3.73
CA GLN A 51 14.59 17.97 2.82
C GLN A 51 15.27 17.96 1.44
N LYS A 52 15.72 16.79 0.96
CA LYS A 52 16.34 16.67 -0.37
C LYS A 52 15.31 16.91 -1.47
N PRO A 53 15.63 17.73 -2.49
CA PRO A 53 14.64 18.14 -3.48
C PRO A 53 14.31 17.09 -4.54
N ALA A 54 15.18 16.09 -4.75
CA ALA A 54 15.01 15.06 -5.77
C ALA A 54 14.62 13.70 -5.16
N PRO A 55 13.75 12.92 -5.81
CA PRO A 55 13.37 11.59 -5.36
C PRO A 55 14.58 10.64 -5.28
N TYR A 56 14.67 9.91 -4.18
CA TYR A 56 15.63 8.83 -3.97
C TYR A 56 15.07 7.81 -2.97
N ASP A 57 15.68 6.63 -2.92
CA ASP A 57 15.38 5.59 -1.94
C ASP A 57 16.68 4.87 -1.58
N ASP A 58 17.15 5.08 -0.39
CA ASP A 58 18.40 4.52 0.15
C ASP A 58 18.20 3.20 0.92
N ASN A 59 16.96 2.69 0.94
CA ASN A 59 16.57 1.39 1.50
C ASN A 59 16.00 0.42 0.45
N GLY A 60 15.14 0.93 -0.44
CA GLY A 60 14.49 0.18 -1.50
C GLY A 60 13.10 -0.38 -1.16
N HIS A 61 12.60 -0.20 0.08
CA HIS A 61 11.27 -0.68 0.45
C HIS A 61 10.16 0.16 -0.22
N GLY A 62 10.24 1.48 -0.18
CA GLY A 62 9.26 2.36 -0.82
C GLY A 62 9.21 2.20 -2.34
N SER A 63 10.37 2.00 -2.98
CA SER A 63 10.45 1.70 -4.42
C SER A 63 9.77 0.39 -4.78
N HIS A 64 9.90 -0.62 -3.91
CA HIS A 64 9.25 -1.91 -4.08
C HIS A 64 7.73 -1.78 -3.97
N VAL A 65 7.25 -1.07 -2.96
CA VAL A 65 5.83 -0.73 -2.75
C VAL A 65 5.26 0.02 -3.95
N ALA A 66 5.95 1.06 -4.43
CA ALA A 66 5.55 1.84 -5.60
C ALA A 66 5.44 0.98 -6.87
N GLY A 67 6.39 0.08 -7.09
CA GLY A 67 6.38 -0.84 -8.22
C GLY A 67 5.18 -1.80 -8.20
N ILE A 68 4.79 -2.30 -7.02
CA ILE A 68 3.58 -3.12 -6.86
C ILE A 68 2.33 -2.31 -7.22
N ALA A 69 2.21 -1.10 -6.68
CA ALA A 69 1.04 -0.26 -6.92
C ALA A 69 0.94 0.17 -8.39
N ALA A 70 2.05 0.68 -8.97
CA ALA A 70 1.99 1.44 -10.23
C ALA A 70 3.14 1.19 -11.22
N GLY A 71 3.96 0.16 -11.06
CA GLY A 71 5.00 -0.17 -12.02
C GLY A 71 4.43 -0.48 -13.41
N ALA A 72 4.93 0.15 -14.47
CA ALA A 72 4.48 -0.12 -15.83
C ALA A 72 4.98 -1.49 -16.36
N GLY A 73 6.03 -2.04 -15.74
CA GLY A 73 6.65 -3.28 -16.16
C GLY A 73 7.44 -3.16 -17.47
N THR A 74 7.71 -1.93 -17.92
CA THR A 74 8.38 -1.67 -19.21
C THR A 74 9.76 -2.31 -19.26
N PHE A 75 10.55 -2.14 -18.21
CA PHE A 75 11.90 -2.68 -18.13
C PHE A 75 11.95 -4.22 -18.01
N SER A 76 10.83 -4.84 -17.56
CA SER A 76 10.69 -6.29 -17.46
C SER A 76 9.82 -6.89 -18.57
N HIS A 77 9.60 -6.19 -19.69
CA HIS A 77 8.72 -6.64 -20.79
C HIS A 77 7.35 -7.14 -20.29
N GLY A 78 6.76 -6.43 -19.32
CA GLY A 78 5.46 -6.74 -18.73
C GLY A 78 5.47 -7.77 -17.59
N LYS A 79 6.59 -8.46 -17.34
CA LYS A 79 6.70 -9.53 -16.33
C LYS A 79 6.35 -9.05 -14.93
N TYR A 80 6.87 -7.88 -14.53
CA TYR A 80 6.67 -7.32 -13.19
C TYR A 80 5.75 -6.09 -13.16
N LYS A 81 4.88 -5.95 -14.17
CA LYS A 81 3.86 -4.89 -14.20
C LYS A 81 3.04 -4.86 -12.90
N GLY A 82 2.87 -3.68 -12.31
CA GLY A 82 2.05 -3.42 -11.13
C GLY A 82 0.55 -3.46 -11.41
N ILE A 83 -0.24 -3.10 -10.40
CA ILE A 83 -1.70 -3.20 -10.45
C ILE A 83 -2.31 -2.03 -11.23
N ALA A 84 -1.86 -0.79 -11.01
CA ALA A 84 -2.35 0.41 -11.69
C ALA A 84 -1.23 1.08 -12.51
N PRO A 85 -0.82 0.49 -13.66
CA PRO A 85 0.44 0.85 -14.35
C PRO A 85 0.46 2.26 -14.96
N GLN A 86 -0.63 3.01 -14.94
CA GLN A 86 -0.71 4.41 -15.37
C GLN A 86 -1.07 5.38 -14.24
N ALA A 87 -1.17 4.93 -12.98
CA ALA A 87 -1.35 5.83 -11.86
C ALA A 87 -0.08 6.69 -11.63
N ASN A 88 -0.28 7.91 -11.18
CA ASN A 88 0.80 8.80 -10.75
C ASN A 88 1.27 8.42 -9.35
N LEU A 89 2.54 8.65 -9.08
CA LEU A 89 3.17 8.39 -7.79
C LEU A 89 3.63 9.69 -7.15
N ILE A 90 3.40 9.79 -5.87
CA ILE A 90 3.91 10.87 -5.03
C ILE A 90 4.75 10.23 -3.93
N GLY A 91 6.05 10.50 -3.90
CA GLY A 91 6.94 9.99 -2.88
C GLY A 91 6.91 10.86 -1.63
N VAL A 92 6.70 10.23 -0.48
CA VAL A 92 6.76 10.90 0.82
C VAL A 92 7.68 10.08 1.71
N LYS A 93 8.96 10.49 1.75
CA LYS A 93 9.99 9.81 2.53
C LYS A 93 9.89 10.23 3.99
N VAL A 94 9.54 9.25 4.83
CA VAL A 94 9.41 9.39 6.29
C VAL A 94 10.27 8.37 7.05
N LEU A 95 10.95 7.46 6.33
CA LEU A 95 11.85 6.45 6.89
C LEU A 95 13.24 6.59 6.28
N ASN A 96 14.26 6.36 7.11
CA ASN A 96 15.67 6.40 6.73
C ASN A 96 16.14 5.11 6.00
N SER A 97 17.44 5.03 5.70
CA SER A 97 18.05 3.89 5.02
C SER A 97 17.94 2.55 5.77
N LYS A 98 17.67 2.58 7.07
CA LYS A 98 17.43 1.38 7.90
C LYS A 98 15.95 1.02 8.02
N GLY A 99 15.05 1.82 7.41
CA GLY A 99 13.60 1.64 7.53
C GLY A 99 13.02 2.19 8.83
N ASN A 100 13.76 3.02 9.56
CA ASN A 100 13.30 3.65 10.79
C ASN A 100 12.90 5.11 10.54
N GLY A 101 11.89 5.59 11.25
CA GLY A 101 11.43 6.98 11.24
C GLY A 101 10.79 7.36 12.56
N THR A 102 10.72 8.65 12.83
CA THR A 102 10.01 9.16 13.99
C THR A 102 8.54 9.42 13.68
N ILE A 103 7.71 9.41 14.72
CA ILE A 103 6.30 9.82 14.55
C ILE A 103 6.19 11.25 14.00
N HIS A 104 7.13 12.11 14.36
CA HIS A 104 7.20 13.49 13.88
C HIS A 104 7.38 13.54 12.36
N ASP A 105 8.32 12.77 11.81
CA ASP A 105 8.56 12.70 10.37
C ASP A 105 7.33 12.18 9.62
N ILE A 106 6.69 11.15 10.17
CA ILE A 106 5.44 10.60 9.62
C ILE A 106 4.34 11.67 9.62
N MET A 107 4.15 12.37 10.74
CA MET A 107 3.13 13.42 10.86
C MET A 107 3.37 14.58 9.90
N ASN A 108 4.63 14.98 9.70
CA ASN A 108 5.01 16.01 8.72
C ASN A 108 4.70 15.55 7.29
N GLY A 109 5.01 14.30 6.96
CA GLY A 109 4.67 13.71 5.65
C GLY A 109 3.17 13.71 5.39
N LEU A 110 2.36 13.26 6.37
CA LEU A 110 0.90 13.23 6.26
C LEU A 110 0.30 14.65 6.18
N GLN A 111 0.87 15.62 6.91
CA GLN A 111 0.45 17.02 6.82
C GLN A 111 0.78 17.63 5.46
N TRP A 112 1.94 17.30 4.89
CA TRP A 112 2.32 17.75 3.55
C TRP A 112 1.37 17.17 2.48
N ILE A 113 0.95 15.90 2.60
CA ILE A 113 -0.05 15.29 1.72
C ILE A 113 -1.35 16.08 1.74
N LEU A 114 -1.90 16.40 2.92
CA LEU A 114 -3.13 17.20 3.05
C LEU A 114 -3.02 18.55 2.33
N LYS A 115 -1.89 19.26 2.50
CA LYS A 115 -1.67 20.57 1.88
C LYS A 115 -1.55 20.51 0.35
N ASN A 116 -1.14 19.37 -0.20
CA ASN A 116 -0.87 19.22 -1.63
C ASN A 116 -1.88 18.31 -2.35
N GLN A 117 -2.94 17.88 -1.67
CA GLN A 117 -3.92 16.92 -2.16
C GLN A 117 -4.47 17.30 -3.54
N GLU A 118 -5.00 18.51 -3.67
CA GLU A 118 -5.64 18.97 -4.91
C GLU A 118 -4.61 19.17 -6.02
N ARG A 119 -3.54 19.89 -5.74
CA ARG A 119 -2.48 20.20 -6.72
C ARG A 119 -1.86 18.96 -7.34
N LEU A 120 -1.64 17.90 -6.53
CA LEU A 120 -1.03 16.64 -6.97
C LEU A 120 -2.07 15.55 -7.27
N LYS A 121 -3.36 15.87 -7.19
CA LYS A 121 -4.48 14.93 -7.40
C LYS A 121 -4.33 13.65 -6.57
N ILE A 122 -3.93 13.80 -5.29
CA ILE A 122 -3.72 12.66 -4.38
C ILE A 122 -5.10 12.13 -3.98
N ARG A 123 -5.42 10.92 -4.41
CA ARG A 123 -6.66 10.23 -4.08
C ARG A 123 -6.45 9.07 -3.13
N ILE A 124 -5.21 8.56 -3.07
CA ILE A 124 -4.86 7.37 -2.29
C ILE A 124 -3.56 7.66 -1.54
N VAL A 125 -3.52 7.26 -0.27
CA VAL A 125 -2.30 7.21 0.54
C VAL A 125 -2.05 5.76 0.93
N ASN A 126 -0.91 5.23 0.51
CA ASN A 126 -0.42 3.92 0.88
C ASN A 126 0.57 4.04 2.03
N ILE A 127 0.27 3.40 3.16
CA ILE A 127 1.12 3.34 4.35
C ILE A 127 1.53 1.89 4.57
N SER A 128 2.68 1.50 4.02
CA SER A 128 3.24 0.15 4.15
C SER A 128 4.22 0.04 5.33
N ILE A 129 4.02 0.87 6.33
CA ILE A 129 4.77 0.90 7.59
C ILE A 129 3.83 0.66 8.76
N GLY A 130 4.35 0.07 9.81
CA GLY A 130 3.60 -0.15 11.04
C GLY A 130 4.50 0.03 12.26
N THR A 131 3.89 0.25 13.40
CA THR A 131 4.61 0.33 14.67
C THR A 131 4.88 -1.07 15.20
N ASN A 132 6.09 -1.28 15.72
CA ASN A 132 6.44 -2.54 16.37
C ASN A 132 5.87 -2.67 17.79
N ASP A 133 5.50 -1.53 18.41
CA ASP A 133 4.88 -1.50 19.72
C ASP A 133 3.35 -1.41 19.58
N ARG A 134 2.67 -2.47 19.97
CA ARG A 134 1.20 -2.61 19.92
C ARG A 134 0.49 -1.64 20.85
N HIS A 135 1.14 -1.23 21.94
CA HIS A 135 0.57 -0.38 23.00
C HIS A 135 0.90 1.10 22.82
N ALA A 136 1.94 1.44 22.03
CA ALA A 136 2.40 2.81 21.88
C ALA A 136 1.41 3.73 21.16
N TYR A 137 0.53 3.16 20.32
CA TYR A 137 -0.40 3.94 19.48
C TYR A 137 -1.83 3.38 19.56
N PRO A 138 -2.58 3.70 20.60
CA PRO A 138 -3.98 3.34 20.73
C PRO A 138 -4.81 3.98 19.58
N GLU A 139 -6.04 3.51 19.42
CA GLU A 139 -6.93 3.89 18.30
C GLU A 139 -7.30 5.39 18.29
N ASP A 140 -7.07 6.10 19.38
CA ASP A 140 -7.23 7.55 19.53
C ASP A 140 -5.89 8.32 19.52
N SER A 141 -4.76 7.66 19.23
CA SER A 141 -3.46 8.31 19.14
C SER A 141 -3.40 9.41 18.09
N ALA A 142 -2.45 10.35 18.21
CA ALA A 142 -2.26 11.41 17.22
C ALA A 142 -2.04 10.89 15.82
N PHE A 143 -1.35 9.76 15.66
CA PHE A 143 -1.13 9.11 14.37
C PHE A 143 -2.44 8.62 13.76
N VAL A 144 -3.26 7.92 14.54
CA VAL A 144 -4.57 7.42 14.06
C VAL A 144 -5.52 8.59 13.77
N ARG A 145 -5.54 9.62 14.62
CA ARG A 145 -6.32 10.83 14.31
C ARG A 145 -5.87 11.49 13.01
N LYS A 146 -4.56 11.51 12.71
CA LYS A 146 -4.04 12.10 11.48
C LYS A 146 -4.47 11.34 10.24
N VAL A 147 -4.42 10.01 10.22
CA VAL A 147 -4.92 9.24 9.06
C VAL A 147 -6.44 9.33 8.92
N ASN A 148 -7.17 9.49 10.04
CA ASN A 148 -8.61 9.76 10.01
C ASN A 148 -8.91 11.14 9.39
N GLN A 149 -8.09 12.16 9.66
CA GLN A 149 -8.20 13.48 9.03
C GLN A 149 -8.00 13.41 7.51
N LEU A 150 -7.04 12.65 7.02
CA LEU A 150 -6.87 12.40 5.56
C LEU A 150 -8.13 11.76 4.96
N TRP A 151 -8.66 10.76 5.65
CA TRP A 151 -9.88 10.08 5.22
C TRP A 151 -11.08 11.02 5.14
N ASP A 152 -11.27 11.87 6.14
CA ASP A 152 -12.35 12.86 6.19
C ASP A 152 -12.18 13.96 5.13
N ALA A 153 -10.94 14.23 4.71
CA ALA A 153 -10.62 15.12 3.59
C ALA A 153 -10.84 14.47 2.20
N GLY A 154 -11.37 13.24 2.13
CA GLY A 154 -11.67 12.56 0.87
C GLY A 154 -10.52 11.75 0.29
N ILE A 155 -9.42 11.56 1.03
CA ILE A 155 -8.29 10.72 0.63
C ILE A 155 -8.51 9.29 1.14
N ILE A 156 -8.39 8.29 0.28
CA ILE A 156 -8.47 6.90 0.68
C ILE A 156 -7.13 6.47 1.28
N VAL A 157 -7.13 6.19 2.58
CA VAL A 157 -5.94 5.71 3.28
C VAL A 157 -5.97 4.18 3.33
N VAL A 158 -4.88 3.56 2.86
CA VAL A 158 -4.68 2.11 2.85
C VAL A 158 -3.43 1.80 3.67
N ALA A 159 -3.58 1.03 4.75
CA ALA A 159 -2.49 0.73 5.67
C ALA A 159 -2.27 -0.78 5.84
N ALA A 160 -1.03 -1.18 6.08
CA ALA A 160 -0.67 -2.55 6.40
C ALA A 160 -1.23 -2.96 7.77
N ALA A 161 -1.65 -4.22 7.88
CA ALA A 161 -2.09 -4.80 9.17
C ALA A 161 -0.94 -4.98 10.17
N GLY A 162 0.31 -4.99 9.68
CA GLY A 162 1.49 -5.33 10.46
C GLY A 162 1.90 -6.81 10.29
N ASN A 163 3.08 -7.14 10.82
CA ASN A 163 3.69 -8.47 10.64
C ASN A 163 3.93 -9.18 11.99
N GLN A 164 3.07 -8.95 12.97
CA GLN A 164 3.19 -9.54 14.32
C GLN A 164 2.09 -10.57 14.62
N GLY A 165 1.40 -11.08 13.56
CA GLY A 165 0.45 -12.17 13.67
C GLY A 165 1.12 -13.53 13.95
N PRO A 166 0.34 -14.62 14.05
CA PRO A 166 -1.10 -14.72 13.76
C PRO A 166 -2.03 -14.41 14.94
N ASP A 167 -1.48 -14.16 16.13
CA ASP A 167 -2.29 -13.98 17.33
C ASP A 167 -3.28 -12.82 17.21
N PRO A 168 -4.43 -12.88 17.91
CA PRO A 168 -5.37 -11.77 18.01
C PRO A 168 -4.71 -10.48 18.56
N GLN A 169 -5.30 -9.32 18.24
CA GLN A 169 -4.85 -8.00 18.71
C GLN A 169 -3.43 -7.62 18.26
N THR A 170 -3.02 -8.10 17.07
CA THR A 170 -1.70 -7.82 16.49
C THR A 170 -1.75 -6.81 15.34
N ILE A 171 -2.88 -6.13 15.15
CA ILE A 171 -2.99 -5.06 14.16
C ILE A 171 -2.14 -3.86 14.59
N SER A 172 -1.17 -3.50 13.76
CA SER A 172 -0.30 -2.34 13.98
C SER A 172 -1.01 -1.01 13.64
N ALA A 173 -0.68 0.06 14.36
CA ALA A 173 -1.10 1.40 13.95
C ALA A 173 -0.37 1.83 12.65
N PRO A 174 -1.06 2.56 11.75
CA PRO A 174 -2.41 3.10 11.88
C PRO A 174 -3.52 2.15 11.41
N GLY A 175 -3.20 0.88 11.08
CA GLY A 175 -4.16 -0.12 10.61
C GLY A 175 -5.29 -0.42 11.60
N ASN A 176 -5.11 -0.11 12.88
CA ASN A 176 -6.12 -0.23 13.92
C ASN A 176 -7.24 0.84 13.82
N SER A 177 -7.11 1.85 12.95
CA SER A 177 -8.17 2.83 12.74
C SER A 177 -9.45 2.18 12.20
N ARG A 178 -10.59 2.54 12.77
CA ARG A 178 -11.92 2.12 12.30
C ARG A 178 -12.22 2.61 10.88
N LYS A 179 -11.76 3.82 10.52
CA LYS A 179 -12.11 4.49 9.25
C LYS A 179 -11.37 3.92 8.05
N ILE A 180 -10.06 3.85 8.10
CA ILE A 180 -9.20 3.53 6.96
C ILE A 180 -9.30 2.07 6.52
N ILE A 181 -8.74 1.75 5.36
CA ILE A 181 -8.67 0.38 4.84
C ILE A 181 -7.39 -0.28 5.35
N THR A 182 -7.53 -1.37 6.09
CA THR A 182 -6.41 -2.16 6.63
C THR A 182 -6.27 -3.45 5.86
N VAL A 183 -5.04 -3.74 5.41
CA VAL A 183 -4.74 -4.86 4.52
C VAL A 183 -3.87 -5.89 5.23
N GLY A 184 -4.38 -7.09 5.35
CA GLY A 184 -3.63 -8.27 5.76
C GLY A 184 -2.96 -8.97 4.58
N SER A 185 -2.15 -9.98 4.89
CA SER A 185 -1.44 -10.77 3.90
C SER A 185 -1.94 -12.21 3.88
N TYR A 186 -1.96 -12.82 2.69
CA TYR A 186 -2.09 -14.26 2.55
C TYR A 186 -1.00 -14.81 1.62
N ASP A 187 -0.69 -16.09 1.81
CA ASP A 187 0.25 -16.81 0.99
C ASP A 187 -0.46 -17.48 -0.19
N PHE A 188 0.19 -17.51 -1.35
CA PHE A 188 -0.29 -18.35 -2.43
C PHE A 188 -0.08 -19.82 -2.04
N ALA A 189 -1.14 -20.49 -1.60
CA ALA A 189 -1.14 -21.92 -1.57
C ALA A 189 -1.22 -22.48 -3.00
N GLU A 190 -0.62 -23.63 -3.24
CA GLU A 190 -0.79 -24.37 -4.52
C GLU A 190 -2.23 -24.88 -4.68
N ARG A 191 -3.04 -24.78 -3.64
CA ARG A 191 -4.46 -25.16 -3.57
C ARG A 191 -5.37 -23.94 -3.51
N THR A 192 -6.64 -24.16 -3.77
CA THR A 192 -7.72 -23.16 -3.85
C THR A 192 -8.00 -22.42 -2.56
N ASP A 193 -7.42 -22.84 -1.44
CA ASP A 193 -7.68 -22.24 -0.13
C ASP A 193 -6.75 -21.08 0.12
N VAL A 194 -7.32 -19.91 0.39
CA VAL A 194 -6.58 -18.71 0.79
C VAL A 194 -6.28 -18.80 2.29
N ILE A 195 -5.04 -19.06 2.63
CA ILE A 195 -4.60 -19.14 4.03
C ILE A 195 -3.92 -17.83 4.40
N PRO A 196 -4.36 -17.11 5.46
CA PRO A 196 -3.64 -15.92 5.94
C PRO A 196 -2.18 -16.28 6.24
N SER A 197 -1.26 -15.38 5.85
CA SER A 197 0.15 -15.58 6.18
C SER A 197 0.35 -15.60 7.70
N SER A 198 1.15 -16.52 8.20
CA SER A 198 1.40 -16.71 9.64
C SER A 198 1.91 -15.46 10.36
N HIS A 199 2.47 -14.50 9.62
CA HIS A 199 2.95 -13.22 10.14
C HIS A 199 1.94 -12.08 10.04
N SER A 200 0.85 -12.24 9.29
CA SER A 200 -0.12 -11.14 9.08
C SER A 200 -0.78 -10.73 10.38
N GLY A 201 -0.76 -9.42 10.68
CA GLY A 201 -1.51 -8.89 11.81
C GLY A 201 -2.97 -9.30 11.77
N ALA A 202 -3.51 -9.74 12.90
CA ALA A 202 -4.86 -10.27 13.07
C ALA A 202 -5.64 -9.48 14.13
N GLY A 203 -6.93 -9.28 13.87
CA GLY A 203 -7.87 -8.65 14.78
C GLY A 203 -8.52 -9.65 15.75
N PRO A 204 -9.52 -9.18 16.54
CA PRO A 204 -9.98 -7.79 16.59
C PRO A 204 -8.91 -6.84 17.16
N THR A 205 -9.11 -5.52 16.98
CA THR A 205 -8.29 -4.52 17.68
C THR A 205 -8.63 -4.49 19.18
N PHE A 206 -7.88 -3.73 19.99
CA PHE A 206 -8.17 -3.59 21.42
C PHE A 206 -9.59 -3.03 21.70
N SER A 207 -10.12 -2.16 20.81
CA SER A 207 -11.51 -1.68 20.87
C SER A 207 -12.49 -2.58 20.12
N CYS A 208 -12.18 -3.87 19.98
CA CYS A 208 -13.05 -4.89 19.38
C CYS A 208 -13.48 -4.60 17.92
N ILE A 209 -12.66 -3.85 17.15
CA ILE A 209 -12.95 -3.58 15.75
C ILE A 209 -12.44 -4.76 14.91
N LYS A 210 -13.31 -5.31 14.06
CA LYS A 210 -12.91 -6.37 13.10
C LYS A 210 -11.91 -5.81 12.08
N LYS A 211 -10.69 -6.34 12.08
CA LYS A 211 -9.56 -6.03 11.17
C LYS A 211 -8.79 -7.33 10.86
N PRO A 212 -8.04 -7.40 9.74
CA PRO A 212 -7.99 -6.43 8.65
C PRO A 212 -9.33 -6.31 7.90
N ASP A 213 -9.52 -5.26 7.09
CA ASP A 213 -10.74 -5.08 6.27
C ASP A 213 -10.74 -6.01 5.06
N VAL A 214 -9.56 -6.25 4.47
CA VAL A 214 -9.32 -7.13 3.32
C VAL A 214 -7.94 -7.76 3.44
N VAL A 215 -7.70 -8.83 2.67
CA VAL A 215 -6.38 -9.44 2.52
C VAL A 215 -5.97 -9.47 1.05
N ALA A 216 -4.67 -9.45 0.79
CA ALA A 216 -4.10 -9.56 -0.55
C ALA A 216 -2.81 -10.41 -0.51
N PRO A 217 -2.33 -10.93 -1.66
CA PRO A 217 -1.07 -11.68 -1.69
C PRO A 217 0.08 -10.85 -1.13
N GLY A 218 0.90 -11.43 -0.24
CA GLY A 218 2.02 -10.71 0.38
C GLY A 218 3.33 -11.47 0.39
N SER A 219 3.38 -12.72 -0.06
CA SER A 219 4.58 -13.55 0.01
C SER A 219 5.31 -13.64 -1.32
N HIS A 220 6.64 -13.49 -1.26
CA HIS A 220 7.55 -13.63 -2.40
C HIS A 220 7.18 -12.72 -3.60
N ILE A 221 6.77 -11.51 -3.32
CA ILE A 221 6.40 -10.52 -4.36
C ILE A 221 7.66 -9.93 -4.97
N ILE A 222 7.78 -9.98 -6.30
CA ILE A 222 8.88 -9.37 -7.04
C ILE A 222 8.41 -8.03 -7.59
N SER A 223 9.16 -6.95 -7.28
CA SER A 223 8.84 -5.59 -7.70
C SER A 223 10.10 -4.72 -7.82
N CYS A 224 9.92 -3.47 -8.24
CA CYS A 224 10.99 -2.50 -8.47
C CYS A 224 11.86 -2.29 -7.23
N CYS A 225 13.14 -2.03 -7.44
CA CYS A 225 14.08 -1.61 -6.40
C CYS A 225 15.14 -0.68 -6.99
N PRO A 226 15.89 0.07 -6.16
CA PRO A 226 17.15 0.65 -6.59
C PRO A 226 18.09 -0.44 -7.11
N PRO A 227 19.07 -0.10 -7.96
CA PRO A 227 20.02 -1.09 -8.46
C PRO A 227 20.66 -1.91 -7.34
N ASP A 228 20.54 -3.21 -7.43
CA ASP A 228 21.20 -4.12 -6.49
C ASP A 228 22.71 -3.97 -6.61
N LYS A 229 23.39 -3.81 -5.49
CA LYS A 229 24.85 -3.53 -5.45
C LYS A 229 25.71 -4.68 -5.97
N THR A 230 25.17 -5.90 -5.99
CA THR A 230 25.91 -7.11 -6.35
C THR A 230 25.72 -7.49 -7.82
N ASN A 231 24.53 -7.31 -8.37
CA ASN A 231 24.18 -7.81 -9.69
C ASN A 231 23.47 -6.77 -10.59
N GLY A 232 23.30 -5.53 -10.10
CA GLY A 232 22.67 -4.44 -10.85
C GLY A 232 21.16 -4.62 -11.10
N SER A 233 20.52 -5.65 -10.52
CA SER A 233 19.09 -5.90 -10.72
C SER A 233 18.26 -4.72 -10.24
N LEU A 234 17.27 -4.35 -11.05
CA LEU A 234 16.26 -3.33 -10.71
C LEU A 234 14.99 -3.92 -10.09
N TYR A 235 14.99 -5.21 -9.80
CA TYR A 235 13.87 -5.91 -9.17
C TYR A 235 14.35 -6.77 -8.02
N SER A 236 13.60 -6.77 -6.92
CA SER A 236 13.86 -7.59 -5.74
C SER A 236 12.61 -8.32 -5.28
N LYS A 237 12.80 -9.37 -4.49
CA LYS A 237 11.72 -10.17 -3.90
C LYS A 237 11.58 -9.82 -2.41
N LYS A 238 10.35 -9.49 -1.98
CA LYS A 238 10.03 -9.20 -0.57
C LYS A 238 8.74 -9.90 -0.16
N SER A 239 8.52 -10.04 1.16
CA SER A 239 7.31 -10.59 1.76
C SER A 239 6.84 -9.69 2.91
N GLY A 240 5.54 -9.70 3.21
CA GLY A 240 4.92 -8.97 4.30
C GLY A 240 3.62 -8.27 3.90
N THR A 241 2.87 -7.80 4.88
CA THR A 241 1.66 -6.99 4.66
C THR A 241 1.97 -5.68 3.92
N SER A 242 3.22 -5.21 4.00
CA SER A 242 3.73 -4.08 3.21
C SER A 242 3.67 -4.32 1.71
N MET A 243 3.65 -5.57 1.25
CA MET A 243 3.52 -5.93 -0.18
C MET A 243 2.06 -6.11 -0.57
N SER A 244 1.21 -6.52 0.36
CA SER A 244 -0.25 -6.64 0.14
C SER A 244 -0.93 -5.28 0.02
N THR A 245 -0.53 -4.32 0.82
CA THR A 245 -1.11 -2.97 0.89
C THR A 245 -1.09 -2.24 -0.46
N PRO A 246 0.02 -2.16 -1.19
CA PRO A 246 0.06 -1.50 -2.50
C PRO A 246 -0.74 -2.24 -3.60
N ILE A 247 -1.01 -3.54 -3.45
CA ILE A 247 -1.93 -4.25 -4.35
C ILE A 247 -3.33 -3.67 -4.22
N VAL A 248 -3.80 -3.48 -3.00
CA VAL A 248 -5.10 -2.87 -2.71
C VAL A 248 -5.13 -1.41 -3.14
N SER A 249 -4.06 -0.64 -2.86
CA SER A 249 -3.94 0.75 -3.33
C SER A 249 -4.03 0.86 -4.85
N GLY A 250 -3.36 -0.04 -5.57
CA GLY A 250 -3.45 -0.13 -7.03
C GLY A 250 -4.85 -0.52 -7.52
N ALA A 251 -5.50 -1.49 -6.88
CA ALA A 251 -6.87 -1.89 -7.23
C ALA A 251 -7.86 -0.72 -7.03
N ILE A 252 -7.71 0.03 -5.95
CA ILE A 252 -8.49 1.25 -5.71
C ILE A 252 -8.21 2.30 -6.80
N ALA A 253 -6.96 2.46 -7.25
CA ALA A 253 -6.64 3.38 -8.33
C ALA A 253 -7.32 2.99 -9.66
N LEU A 254 -7.40 1.69 -9.98
CA LEU A 254 -8.19 1.21 -11.12
C LEU A 254 -9.67 1.56 -10.95
N LEU A 255 -10.23 1.31 -9.76
CA LEU A 255 -11.63 1.60 -9.46
C LEU A 255 -11.95 3.09 -9.60
N LEU A 256 -11.12 3.96 -9.01
CA LEU A 256 -11.29 5.42 -9.08
C LEU A 256 -11.07 6.00 -10.48
N SER A 257 -10.24 5.38 -11.32
CA SER A 257 -10.08 5.82 -12.71
C SER A 257 -11.33 5.55 -13.55
N LYS A 258 -12.16 4.56 -13.14
CA LYS A 258 -13.46 4.27 -13.74
C LYS A 258 -14.61 5.07 -13.10
N TYR A 259 -14.53 5.30 -11.78
CA TYR A 259 -15.54 6.00 -10.98
C TYR A 259 -14.90 7.13 -10.16
N PRO A 260 -14.56 8.28 -10.79
CA PRO A 260 -13.76 9.34 -10.17
C PRO A 260 -14.39 10.02 -8.95
N SER A 261 -15.72 10.06 -8.88
CA SER A 261 -16.48 10.70 -7.80
C SER A 261 -16.66 9.83 -6.56
N MET A 262 -16.21 8.55 -6.61
CA MET A 262 -16.41 7.62 -5.50
C MET A 262 -15.72 8.11 -4.22
N SER A 263 -16.47 8.15 -3.12
CA SER A 263 -15.98 8.56 -1.81
C SER A 263 -15.12 7.46 -1.14
N PRO A 264 -14.32 7.80 -0.12
CA PRO A 264 -13.57 6.81 0.65
C PRO A 264 -14.46 5.72 1.27
N ARG A 265 -15.61 6.12 1.81
CA ARG A 265 -16.57 5.18 2.43
C ARG A 265 -17.16 4.21 1.42
N GLU A 266 -17.61 4.71 0.27
CA GLU A 266 -18.14 3.86 -0.81
C GLU A 266 -17.08 2.91 -1.34
N THR A 267 -15.85 3.40 -1.52
CA THR A 267 -14.72 2.57 -1.94
C THR A 267 -14.47 1.43 -0.97
N LYS A 268 -14.45 1.72 0.35
CA LYS A 268 -14.25 0.70 1.38
C LYS A 268 -15.36 -0.34 1.39
N ILE A 269 -16.62 0.07 1.30
CA ILE A 269 -17.79 -0.83 1.27
C ILE A 269 -17.72 -1.72 0.03
N ARG A 270 -17.47 -1.13 -1.15
CA ARG A 270 -17.40 -1.87 -2.41
C ARG A 270 -16.27 -2.88 -2.42
N LEU A 271 -15.10 -2.49 -1.90
CA LEU A 271 -13.96 -3.38 -1.78
C LEU A 271 -14.25 -4.59 -0.89
N LYS A 272 -14.87 -4.37 0.26
CA LYS A 272 -15.26 -5.46 1.18
C LYS A 272 -16.31 -6.40 0.57
N ASN A 273 -17.31 -5.86 -0.13
CA ASN A 273 -18.37 -6.65 -0.75
C ASN A 273 -17.89 -7.45 -1.96
N SER A 274 -16.81 -7.01 -2.62
CA SER A 274 -16.22 -7.73 -3.76
C SER A 274 -15.09 -8.68 -3.38
N SER A 275 -14.68 -8.69 -2.10
CA SER A 275 -13.69 -9.64 -1.59
C SER A 275 -14.36 -10.97 -1.19
N THR A 276 -13.70 -12.09 -1.43
CA THR A 276 -14.15 -13.40 -0.93
C THR A 276 -14.08 -13.39 0.60
N ASP A 277 -15.13 -13.82 1.28
CA ASP A 277 -15.11 -13.98 2.74
C ASP A 277 -14.29 -15.24 3.10
N LEU A 278 -13.11 -15.02 3.68
CA LEU A 278 -12.22 -16.10 4.10
C LEU A 278 -12.63 -16.75 5.44
N SER A 279 -13.65 -16.21 6.11
CA SER A 279 -14.11 -16.73 7.41
C SER A 279 -15.11 -17.89 7.30
N LEU A 280 -15.64 -18.16 6.10
CA LEU A 280 -16.54 -19.28 5.88
C LEU A 280 -15.76 -20.49 5.37
N PRO A 281 -15.76 -21.62 6.08
CA PRO A 281 -15.36 -22.88 5.47
C PRO A 281 -16.30 -23.13 4.29
N HIS A 282 -15.76 -23.38 3.10
CA HIS A 282 -16.56 -23.82 1.97
C HIS A 282 -17.23 -25.14 2.33
N THR A 283 -18.44 -25.07 2.85
CA THR A 283 -19.33 -26.25 2.89
C THR A 283 -19.64 -26.60 1.42
N ARG A 284 -19.15 -27.74 1.03
CA ARG A 284 -19.51 -28.41 -0.22
C ARG A 284 -20.96 -28.86 -0.18
#